data_bed111a5ce9962d3efc71ca00d457fb4
#
_entry.id   bed111a5ce9962d3efc71ca00d457fb4
#
_cell.length_a   1.000
_cell.length_b   1.000
_cell.length_c   1.000
_cell.angle_alpha   90.00
_cell.angle_beta   90.00
_cell.angle_gamma   90.00
#
_symmetry.space_group_name_H-M   'P 1'
#
loop_
_entity.id
_entity.type
_entity.pdbx_description
1 polymer ?
#
loop_
_entity_poly.entity_id
_entity_poly.type
_entity_poly.pdbx_seq_one_letter_code
_entity_poly.pdbx_strand_id
1 'polypeptide(L)'
;MNEDSDKRDRERVPMARQLEGAVMVFQPMTVADISHTGAQIETPFPLQLDSLHDFRLSLGDRSVIVKGRIAHCHVGDLRNDVAVYRSGIEFVEPSDPVRFAIAEFVDALRASRRVHVIDAELAEDER
;
A
#
# COMPACT_ATOMS: atom_id res chain seq x y z
N MET A 1 -5.91 10.75 41.31
CA MET A 1 -5.95 9.38 40.76
C MET A 1 -5.11 8.49 41.66
N ASN A 2 -5.69 7.45 42.20
CA ASN A 2 -4.96 6.60 43.16
C ASN A 2 -4.40 5.36 42.46
N GLU A 3 -3.44 4.71 43.10
CA GLU A 3 -2.76 3.54 42.56
C GLU A 3 -3.69 2.35 42.36
N ASP A 4 -4.76 2.23 43.13
CA ASP A 4 -5.73 1.14 43.02
C ASP A 4 -6.53 1.18 41.72
N SER A 5 -6.84 2.37 41.18
CA SER A 5 -7.47 2.52 39.89
C SER A 5 -6.56 2.06 38.75
N ASP A 6 -5.26 2.40 38.82
CA ASP A 6 -4.29 1.98 37.82
C ASP A 6 -4.09 0.46 37.82
N LYS A 7 -4.11 -0.17 38.99
CA LYS A 7 -4.01 -1.63 39.11
C LYS A 7 -5.21 -2.34 38.52
N ARG A 8 -6.42 -1.82 38.74
CA ARG A 8 -7.65 -2.39 38.17
C ARG A 8 -7.65 -2.31 36.66
N ASP A 9 -7.21 -1.18 36.11
CA ASP A 9 -7.18 -0.95 34.67
C ASP A 9 -6.19 -1.88 33.96
N ARG A 10 -5.16 -2.32 34.66
CA ARG A 10 -4.14 -3.22 34.12
C ARG A 10 -4.39 -4.69 34.41
N GLU A 11 -5.36 -5.00 35.25
CA GLU A 11 -5.66 -6.37 35.61
C GLU A 11 -6.12 -7.14 34.39
N ARG A 12 -5.49 -8.29 34.15
CA ARG A 12 -5.87 -9.20 33.09
C ARG A 12 -6.95 -10.15 33.61
N VAL A 13 -8.01 -10.22 32.87
CA VAL A 13 -9.13 -11.11 33.23
C VAL A 13 -9.09 -12.33 32.31
N PRO A 14 -8.95 -13.55 32.86
CA PRO A 14 -9.00 -14.75 32.03
C PRO A 14 -10.39 -14.91 31.42
N MET A 15 -10.44 -15.38 30.18
CA MET A 15 -11.68 -15.59 29.48
C MET A 15 -12.30 -16.90 29.90
N ALA A 16 -13.57 -16.88 30.32
CA ALA A 16 -14.35 -18.08 30.63
C ALA A 16 -14.70 -18.87 29.37
N ARG A 17 -14.77 -18.18 28.21
CA ARG A 17 -15.00 -18.78 26.91
C ARG A 17 -13.87 -18.33 25.98
N GLN A 18 -13.65 -19.12 24.93
CA GLN A 18 -12.70 -18.73 23.90
C GLN A 18 -13.16 -17.44 23.21
N LEU A 19 -12.33 -16.41 23.25
CA LEU A 19 -12.55 -15.17 22.53
C LEU A 19 -11.76 -15.24 21.24
N GLU A 20 -12.47 -15.16 20.12
CA GLU A 20 -11.81 -15.13 18.83
C GLU A 20 -11.32 -13.72 18.52
N GLY A 21 -10.15 -13.63 17.95
CA GLY A 21 -9.58 -12.40 17.52
C GLY A 21 -8.74 -12.63 16.27
N ALA A 22 -8.31 -11.56 15.63
CA ALA A 22 -7.42 -11.64 14.48
C ALA A 22 -6.30 -10.62 14.64
N VAL A 23 -5.11 -11.01 14.22
CA VAL A 23 -3.98 -10.09 14.12
C VAL A 23 -3.84 -9.66 12.67
N MET A 24 -3.75 -8.33 12.45
CA MET A 24 -3.51 -7.78 11.12
C MET A 24 -2.01 -7.76 10.86
N VAL A 25 -1.58 -8.38 9.78
CA VAL A 25 -0.17 -8.47 9.41
C VAL A 25 0.01 -7.91 8.00
N PHE A 26 0.98 -6.99 7.83
CA PHE A 26 1.33 -6.50 6.51
C PHE A 26 2.20 -7.54 5.81
N GLN A 27 1.81 -7.92 4.60
CA GLN A 27 2.59 -8.79 3.75
C GLN A 27 3.24 -7.97 2.64
N PRO A 28 4.48 -8.33 2.23
CA PRO A 28 5.15 -7.60 1.16
C PRO A 28 4.38 -7.63 -0.14
N MET A 29 4.40 -6.52 -0.84
CA MET A 29 3.86 -6.37 -2.19
C MET A 29 4.78 -5.47 -3.00
N THR A 30 4.66 -5.54 -4.31
CA THR A 30 5.38 -4.64 -5.21
C THR A 30 4.37 -3.68 -5.84
N VAL A 31 4.68 -2.39 -5.81
CA VAL A 31 3.88 -1.38 -6.51
C VAL A 31 4.45 -1.25 -7.92
N ALA A 32 3.66 -1.63 -8.91
CA ALA A 32 4.07 -1.57 -10.31
C ALA A 32 3.92 -0.16 -10.88
N ASP A 33 2.82 0.51 -10.54
CA ASP A 33 2.62 1.92 -10.86
C ASP A 33 1.69 2.55 -9.84
N ILE A 34 1.68 3.88 -9.80
CA ILE A 34 0.90 4.64 -8.83
C ILE A 34 0.41 5.95 -9.46
N SER A 35 -0.80 6.33 -9.11
CA SER A 35 -1.39 7.63 -9.47
C SER A 35 -1.90 8.33 -8.21
N HIS A 36 -2.49 9.52 -8.37
CA HIS A 36 -3.10 10.23 -7.25
C HIS A 36 -4.26 9.47 -6.62
N THR A 37 -4.93 8.59 -7.37
CA THR A 37 -6.18 7.95 -6.94
C THR A 37 -6.08 6.44 -6.75
N GLY A 38 -4.97 5.83 -7.11
CA GLY A 38 -4.83 4.38 -7.01
C GLY A 38 -3.47 3.88 -7.45
N ALA A 39 -3.34 2.56 -7.50
CA ALA A 39 -2.08 1.92 -7.87
C ALA A 39 -2.33 0.55 -8.49
N GLN A 40 -1.35 0.06 -9.24
CA GLN A 40 -1.26 -1.34 -9.65
C GLN A 40 -0.25 -2.02 -8.76
N ILE A 41 -0.61 -3.13 -8.18
CA ILE A 41 0.27 -3.87 -7.27
C ILE A 41 0.43 -5.31 -7.73
N GLU A 42 1.54 -5.91 -7.35
CA GLU A 42 1.81 -7.33 -7.58
C GLU A 42 1.94 -8.04 -6.25
N THR A 43 1.27 -9.18 -6.13
CA THR A 43 1.27 -10.01 -4.92
C THR A 43 1.42 -11.48 -5.30
N PRO A 44 1.97 -12.32 -4.38
CA PRO A 44 2.05 -13.76 -4.63
C PRO A 44 0.73 -14.50 -4.34
N PHE A 45 -0.31 -13.77 -3.98
CA PHE A 45 -1.64 -14.33 -3.66
C PHE A 45 -2.72 -13.47 -4.32
N PRO A 46 -3.88 -14.05 -4.66
CA PRO A 46 -4.98 -13.26 -5.23
C PRO A 46 -5.66 -12.41 -4.16
N LEU A 47 -6.18 -11.26 -4.60
CA LEU A 47 -7.00 -10.38 -3.78
C LEU A 47 -8.42 -10.40 -4.33
N GLN A 48 -9.40 -10.41 -3.42
CA GLN A 48 -10.80 -10.50 -3.80
C GLN A 48 -11.30 -9.16 -4.34
N LEU A 49 -12.04 -9.24 -5.46
CA LEU A 49 -12.67 -8.07 -6.07
C LEU A 49 -13.57 -7.35 -5.05
N ASP A 50 -13.53 -6.03 -5.05
CA ASP A 50 -14.28 -5.13 -4.17
C ASP A 50 -13.93 -5.23 -2.69
N SER A 51 -12.95 -6.05 -2.29
CA SER A 51 -12.50 -6.10 -0.91
C SER A 51 -11.70 -4.86 -0.55
N LEU A 52 -11.77 -4.47 0.72
CA LEU A 52 -11.07 -3.31 1.27
C LEU A 52 -9.90 -3.79 2.11
N HIS A 53 -8.75 -3.15 1.93
CA HIS A 53 -7.54 -3.46 2.69
C HIS A 53 -6.80 -2.18 3.03
N ASP A 54 -6.04 -2.21 4.10
CA ASP A 54 -5.12 -1.14 4.43
C ASP A 54 -3.76 -1.45 3.80
N PHE A 55 -3.29 -0.53 2.98
CA PHE A 55 -2.01 -0.66 2.28
C PHE A 55 -1.00 0.29 2.89
N ARG A 56 0.18 -0.22 3.22
CA ARG A 56 1.30 0.62 3.64
C ARG A 56 2.18 0.88 2.42
N LEU A 57 2.29 2.15 2.06
CA LEU A 57 3.10 2.59 0.92
C LEU A 57 4.35 3.29 1.41
N SER A 58 5.49 2.86 0.92
CA SER A 58 6.76 3.52 1.17
C SER A 58 7.01 4.54 0.06
N LEU A 59 6.88 5.83 0.41
CA LEU A 59 6.97 6.94 -0.52
C LEU A 59 8.29 7.69 -0.30
N GLY A 60 9.38 7.14 -0.83
CA GLY A 60 10.70 7.67 -0.56
C GLY A 60 11.11 7.44 0.89
N ASP A 61 11.32 8.51 1.64
CA ASP A 61 11.76 8.45 3.04
C ASP A 61 10.60 8.43 4.05
N ARG A 62 9.37 8.42 3.58
CA ARG A 62 8.18 8.35 4.45
C ARG A 62 7.27 7.19 4.05
N SER A 63 6.46 6.72 5.02
CA SER A 63 5.44 5.70 4.80
C SER A 63 4.07 6.26 5.14
N VAL A 64 3.08 5.83 4.39
CA VAL A 64 1.67 6.15 4.67
C VAL A 64 0.85 4.87 4.66
N ILE A 65 -0.27 4.88 5.38
CA ILE A 65 -1.25 3.80 5.32
C ILE A 65 -2.50 4.37 4.68
N VAL A 66 -2.98 3.70 3.65
CA VAL A 66 -4.17 4.14 2.90
C VAL A 66 -5.09 2.95 2.68
N LYS A 67 -6.37 3.18 2.83
CA LYS A 67 -7.39 2.17 2.50
C LYS A 67 -7.56 2.10 0.99
N GLY A 68 -7.59 0.89 0.46
CA GLY A 68 -7.81 0.67 -0.96
C GLY A 68 -8.87 -0.39 -1.22
N ARG A 69 -9.61 -0.21 -2.30
CA ARG A 69 -10.56 -1.19 -2.81
C ARG A 69 -9.95 -1.89 -4.00
N ILE A 70 -10.12 -3.20 -4.07
CA ILE A 70 -9.64 -3.98 -5.20
C ILE A 70 -10.60 -3.80 -6.37
N ALA A 71 -10.16 -3.09 -7.39
CA ALA A 71 -10.96 -2.83 -8.59
C ALA A 71 -10.89 -3.98 -9.59
N HIS A 72 -9.75 -4.65 -9.67
CA HIS A 72 -9.57 -5.85 -10.49
C HIS A 72 -8.39 -6.67 -9.94
N CYS A 73 -8.37 -7.96 -10.28
CA CYS A 73 -7.28 -8.85 -9.94
C CYS A 73 -7.18 -9.94 -11.00
N HIS A 74 -5.98 -10.18 -11.51
CA HIS A 74 -5.74 -11.23 -12.50
C HIS A 74 -4.32 -11.77 -12.34
N VAL A 75 -4.07 -12.93 -12.94
CA VAL A 75 -2.71 -13.48 -12.99
C VAL A 75 -1.90 -12.63 -13.96
N GLY A 76 -0.88 -11.95 -13.42
CA GLY A 76 -0.05 -11.05 -14.22
C GLY A 76 1.09 -11.75 -14.92
N ASP A 77 1.71 -12.72 -14.25
CA ASP A 77 2.88 -13.38 -14.79
C ASP A 77 3.16 -14.67 -14.02
N LEU A 78 4.09 -15.47 -14.56
CA LEU A 78 4.67 -16.61 -13.87
C LEU A 78 6.17 -16.38 -13.74
N ARG A 79 6.64 -16.23 -12.50
CA ARG A 79 8.07 -16.08 -12.21
C ARG A 79 8.55 -17.31 -11.46
N ASN A 80 9.51 -18.03 -12.04
CA ASN A 80 10.04 -19.26 -11.45
C ASN A 80 8.92 -20.27 -11.13
N ASP A 81 7.94 -20.41 -12.02
CA ASP A 81 6.76 -21.27 -11.89
C ASP A 81 5.81 -20.87 -10.75
N VAL A 82 5.97 -19.66 -10.20
CA VAL A 82 5.08 -19.11 -9.17
C VAL A 82 4.21 -18.03 -9.79
N ALA A 83 2.90 -18.13 -9.56
CA ALA A 83 1.95 -17.13 -10.06
C ALA A 83 2.17 -15.80 -9.35
N VAL A 84 2.21 -14.71 -10.13
CA VAL A 84 2.20 -13.35 -9.64
C VAL A 84 0.87 -12.74 -10.03
N TYR A 85 0.13 -12.27 -9.04
CA TYR A 85 -1.18 -11.65 -9.26
C TYR A 85 -1.01 -10.15 -9.36
N ARG A 86 -1.67 -9.55 -10.34
CA ARG A 86 -1.68 -8.09 -10.49
C ARG A 86 -3.07 -7.57 -10.15
N SER A 87 -3.13 -6.61 -9.24
CA SER A 87 -4.38 -6.02 -8.79
C SER A 87 -4.34 -4.51 -8.97
N GLY A 88 -5.47 -3.95 -9.42
CA GLY A 88 -5.67 -2.52 -9.38
C GLY A 88 -6.37 -2.14 -8.09
N ILE A 89 -5.85 -1.14 -7.39
CA ILE A 89 -6.46 -0.62 -6.18
C ILE A 89 -6.88 0.83 -6.37
N GLU A 90 -8.05 1.16 -5.84
CA GLU A 90 -8.54 2.53 -5.76
C GLU A 90 -8.43 2.99 -4.31
N PHE A 91 -7.79 4.14 -4.08
CA PHE A 91 -7.70 4.69 -2.73
C PHE A 91 -9.06 5.19 -2.29
N VAL A 92 -9.48 4.80 -1.08
CA VAL A 92 -10.79 5.11 -0.53
C VAL A 92 -10.64 6.20 0.52
N GLU A 93 -11.13 7.39 0.19
CA GLU A 93 -11.21 8.54 1.11
C GLU A 93 -9.95 8.76 1.95
N PRO A 94 -8.77 8.90 1.31
CA PRO A 94 -7.56 9.14 2.09
C PRO A 94 -7.66 10.46 2.85
N SER A 95 -7.06 10.51 4.04
CA SER A 95 -6.96 11.75 4.80
C SER A 95 -6.14 12.78 4.01
N ASP A 96 -6.31 14.05 4.30
CA ASP A 96 -5.56 15.11 3.62
C ASP A 96 -4.04 14.90 3.69
N PRO A 97 -3.43 14.59 4.84
CA PRO A 97 -2.00 14.34 4.88
C PRO A 97 -1.55 13.18 4.00
N VAL A 98 -2.31 12.08 3.96
CA VAL A 98 -2.00 10.92 3.12
C VAL A 98 -2.15 11.29 1.64
N ARG A 99 -3.23 11.97 1.29
CA ARG A 99 -3.48 12.40 -0.09
C ARG A 99 -2.38 13.31 -0.60
N PHE A 100 -1.94 14.28 0.21
CA PHE A 100 -0.86 15.18 -0.16
C PHE A 100 0.48 14.45 -0.30
N ALA A 101 0.76 13.49 0.58
CA ALA A 101 1.99 12.70 0.49
C ALA A 101 2.03 11.88 -0.81
N ILE A 102 0.91 11.26 -1.18
CA ILE A 102 0.81 10.49 -2.42
C ILE A 102 0.95 11.42 -3.64
N ALA A 103 0.24 12.55 -3.64
CA ALA A 103 0.30 13.50 -4.75
C ALA A 103 1.71 14.05 -4.95
N GLU A 104 2.37 14.45 -3.88
CA GLU A 104 3.74 14.95 -3.93
C GLU A 104 4.70 13.91 -4.51
N PHE A 105 4.58 12.67 -4.05
CA PHE A 105 5.41 11.57 -4.54
C PHE A 105 5.18 11.29 -6.03
N VAL A 106 3.92 11.21 -6.45
CA VAL A 106 3.54 10.96 -7.85
C VAL A 106 4.03 12.08 -8.76
N ASP A 107 3.85 13.34 -8.33
CA ASP A 107 4.28 14.49 -9.10
C ASP A 107 5.81 14.52 -9.25
N ALA A 108 6.54 14.16 -8.22
CA ALA A 108 7.99 14.03 -8.27
C ALA A 108 8.44 12.93 -9.25
N LEU A 109 7.75 11.78 -9.25
CA LEU A 109 8.03 10.71 -10.21
C LEU A 109 7.80 11.16 -11.64
N ARG A 110 6.72 11.88 -11.91
CA ARG A 110 6.40 12.40 -13.24
C ARG A 110 7.46 13.41 -13.72
N ALA A 111 7.90 14.29 -12.84
CA ALA A 111 8.95 15.26 -13.15
C ALA A 111 10.28 14.57 -13.47
N SER A 112 10.67 13.58 -12.68
CA SER A 112 11.88 12.79 -12.89
C SER A 112 11.83 12.04 -14.23
N ARG A 113 10.68 11.47 -14.58
CA ARG A 113 10.49 10.77 -15.85
C ARG A 113 10.65 11.70 -17.05
N ARG A 114 10.13 12.94 -16.97
CA ARG A 114 10.26 13.93 -18.05
C ARG A 114 11.73 14.31 -18.29
N VAL A 115 12.46 14.57 -17.23
CA VAL A 115 13.89 14.88 -17.31
C VAL A 115 14.65 13.73 -17.94
N HIS A 116 14.37 12.51 -17.56
CA HIS A 116 15.02 11.31 -18.09
C HIS A 116 14.75 11.13 -19.59
N VAL A 117 13.54 11.37 -20.06
CA VAL A 117 13.17 11.29 -21.48
C VAL A 117 13.91 12.36 -22.28
N ILE A 118 13.99 13.58 -21.78
CA ILE A 118 14.71 14.68 -22.44
C ILE A 118 16.19 14.33 -22.58
N ASP A 119 16.82 13.80 -21.55
CA ASP A 119 18.23 13.39 -21.59
C ASP A 119 18.46 12.28 -22.62
N ALA A 120 17.54 11.32 -22.72
CA ALA A 120 17.61 10.24 -23.71
C ALA A 120 17.53 10.77 -25.15
N GLU A 121 16.66 11.75 -25.40
CA GLU A 121 16.52 12.39 -26.71
C GLU A 121 17.78 13.15 -27.08
N LEU A 122 18.40 13.89 -26.17
CA LEU A 122 19.64 14.58 -26.39
C LEU A 122 20.78 13.61 -26.71
N ALA A 123 20.84 12.47 -26.06
CA ALA A 123 21.84 11.44 -26.31
C ALA A 123 21.71 10.84 -27.71
N GLU A 124 20.52 10.70 -28.24
CA GLU A 124 20.27 10.24 -29.61
C GLU A 124 20.71 11.26 -30.65
N ASP A 125 20.50 12.55 -30.39
CA ASP A 125 20.90 13.63 -31.30
C ASP A 125 22.41 13.78 -31.42
N GLU A 126 23.19 13.31 -30.46
CA GLU A 126 24.64 13.34 -30.49
C GLU A 126 25.26 12.24 -31.37
N ARG A 127 24.48 11.30 -31.84
CA ARG A 127 24.94 10.24 -32.74
C ARG A 127 24.97 10.74 -34.19
#